data_526e3d7acc70e025858af92f1b7abb44
#
_entry.id   526e3d7acc70e025858af92f1b7abb44
#
_cell.length_a   1.000
_cell.length_b   1.000
_cell.length_c   1.000
_cell.angle_alpha   90.00
_cell.angle_beta   90.00
_cell.angle_gamma   90.00
#
_symmetry.space_group_name_H-M   'P 1'
#
loop_
_entity.id
_entity.type
_entity.pdbx_description
1 polymer ?
#
loop_
_entity_poly.entity_id
_entity_poly.type
_entity_poly.pdbx_seq_one_letter_code
_entity_poly.pdbx_strand_id
1 'polypeptide(L)'
;MNFSLEKINSEDVLQFKKDMQEAFQKGFEDVYGKTNGIILPEQDIDSSLNEKGSIAYKAVVDGNMVGGAVVVIEKATQHNHLHLLYVKYGIQTKGIGFLIWNQIEKLYPETKVWETCTPYFEKRNIHFYVNKCGFHIVEYQCDYNHRLEPDDDFIGDGGDGMFVFKKQM
;
A
#
# COMPACT_ATOMS: atom_id res chain seq x y z
N MET A 1 14.70 8.35 17.27
CA MET A 1 14.49 7.61 16.02
C MET A 1 14.72 8.51 14.83
N ASN A 2 15.70 8.21 14.01
CA ASN A 2 16.04 9.00 12.83
C ASN A 2 15.33 8.40 11.60
N PHE A 3 14.17 8.98 11.25
CA PHE A 3 13.33 8.52 10.16
C PHE A 3 13.53 9.36 8.91
N SER A 4 13.67 8.72 7.75
CA SER A 4 13.64 9.37 6.45
C SER A 4 12.83 8.57 5.44
N LEU A 5 12.27 9.25 4.45
CA LEU A 5 11.60 8.64 3.31
C LEU A 5 12.38 9.02 2.05
N GLU A 6 12.90 8.02 1.36
CA GLU A 6 13.82 8.19 0.24
C GLU A 6 13.32 7.43 -0.99
N LYS A 7 13.52 7.99 -2.18
CA LYS A 7 13.24 7.24 -3.41
C LYS A 7 14.13 6.01 -3.47
N ILE A 8 13.56 4.88 -3.88
CA ILE A 8 14.37 3.67 -4.08
C ILE A 8 15.24 3.83 -5.31
N ASN A 9 16.40 3.18 -5.28
CA ASN A 9 17.28 3.04 -6.43
C ASN A 9 17.27 1.59 -6.93
N SER A 10 18.00 1.31 -8.02
CA SER A 10 18.05 -0.04 -8.60
C SER A 10 18.56 -1.12 -7.63
N GLU A 11 19.42 -0.74 -6.71
CA GLU A 11 19.99 -1.68 -5.71
C GLU A 11 18.97 -2.05 -4.63
N ASP A 12 17.99 -1.19 -4.39
CA ASP A 12 16.98 -1.41 -3.35
C ASP A 12 15.84 -2.33 -3.80
N VAL A 13 15.59 -2.45 -5.11
CA VAL A 13 14.36 -3.05 -5.66
C VAL A 13 14.13 -4.46 -5.15
N LEU A 14 15.15 -5.30 -5.17
CA LEU A 14 15.01 -6.71 -4.78
C LEU A 14 14.58 -6.84 -3.31
N GLN A 15 15.27 -6.15 -2.42
CA GLN A 15 14.95 -6.19 -0.98
C GLN A 15 13.60 -5.53 -0.68
N PHE A 16 13.30 -4.44 -1.36
CA PHE A 16 12.02 -3.73 -1.25
C PHE A 16 10.84 -4.66 -1.58
N LYS A 17 10.90 -5.37 -2.70
CA LYS A 17 9.87 -6.32 -3.10
C LYS A 17 9.75 -7.48 -2.13
N LYS A 18 10.87 -8.03 -1.71
CA LYS A 18 10.90 -9.16 -0.78
C LYS A 18 10.30 -8.81 0.58
N ASP A 19 10.69 -7.67 1.14
CA ASP A 19 10.17 -7.22 2.44
C ASP A 19 8.67 -6.92 2.36
N MET A 20 8.22 -6.36 1.24
CA MET A 20 6.80 -6.08 1.00
C MET A 20 5.99 -7.38 0.94
N GLN A 21 6.44 -8.36 0.14
CA GLN A 21 5.77 -9.65 0.05
C GLN A 21 5.68 -10.35 1.40
N GLU A 22 6.76 -10.33 2.16
CA GLU A 22 6.78 -10.93 3.50
C GLU A 22 5.80 -10.23 4.44
N ALA A 23 5.78 -8.90 4.43
CA ALA A 23 4.87 -8.13 5.29
C ALA A 23 3.40 -8.45 5.01
N PHE A 24 3.02 -8.52 3.74
CA PHE A 24 1.65 -8.86 3.35
C PHE A 24 1.31 -10.32 3.67
N GLN A 25 2.21 -11.24 3.33
CA GLN A 25 1.98 -12.68 3.54
C GLN A 25 1.84 -13.01 5.03
N LYS A 26 2.80 -12.60 5.83
CA LYS A 26 2.80 -12.90 7.27
C LYS A 26 1.74 -12.11 8.04
N GLY A 27 1.46 -10.90 7.63
CA GLY A 27 0.38 -10.10 8.20
C GLY A 27 -0.97 -10.78 8.02
N PHE A 28 -1.23 -11.34 6.85
CA PHE A 28 -2.44 -12.14 6.59
C PHE A 28 -2.44 -13.42 7.43
N GLU A 29 -1.34 -14.16 7.43
CA GLU A 29 -1.25 -15.45 8.14
C GLU A 29 -1.39 -15.30 9.65
N ASP A 30 -0.95 -14.20 10.22
CA ASP A 30 -1.11 -13.92 11.66
C ASP A 30 -2.58 -13.77 12.06
N VAL A 31 -3.43 -13.32 11.14
CA VAL A 31 -4.87 -13.12 11.40
C VAL A 31 -5.69 -14.35 11.01
N TYR A 32 -5.40 -14.93 9.85
CA TYR A 32 -6.24 -15.97 9.24
C TYR A 32 -5.60 -17.36 9.21
N GLY A 33 -4.36 -17.50 9.67
CA GLY A 33 -3.61 -18.76 9.63
C GLY A 33 -2.84 -18.95 8.33
N LYS A 34 -1.99 -19.95 8.32
CA LYS A 34 -1.14 -20.25 7.16
C LYS A 34 -1.95 -20.59 5.92
N THR A 35 -1.49 -20.12 4.78
CA THR A 35 -2.10 -20.38 3.48
C THR A 35 -1.02 -20.76 2.48
N ASN A 36 -1.40 -21.59 1.49
CA ASN A 36 -0.54 -21.89 0.34
C ASN A 36 -0.66 -20.82 -0.76
N GLY A 37 -1.63 -19.91 -0.63
CA GLY A 37 -1.81 -18.81 -1.58
C GLY A 37 -0.84 -17.69 -1.35
N ILE A 38 -0.53 -16.96 -2.43
CA ILE A 38 0.32 -15.77 -2.39
C ILE A 38 -0.59 -14.56 -2.20
N ILE A 39 -0.40 -13.83 -1.11
CA ILE A 39 -1.23 -12.65 -0.79
C ILE A 39 -0.91 -11.48 -1.72
N LEU A 40 0.38 -11.24 -1.97
CA LEU A 40 0.81 -10.19 -2.88
C LEU A 40 1.80 -10.78 -3.88
N PRO A 41 1.36 -11.15 -5.08
CA PRO A 41 2.25 -11.66 -6.12
C PRO A 41 3.28 -10.63 -6.54
N GLU A 42 4.49 -11.08 -6.87
CA GLU A 42 5.55 -10.21 -7.36
C GLU A 42 5.12 -9.42 -8.61
N GLN A 43 4.33 -10.05 -9.47
CA GLN A 43 3.77 -9.45 -10.67
C GLN A 43 2.96 -8.19 -10.37
N ASP A 44 2.20 -8.18 -9.28
CA ASP A 44 1.40 -7.02 -8.88
C ASP A 44 2.28 -5.87 -8.41
N ILE A 45 3.38 -6.19 -7.72
CA ILE A 45 4.37 -5.19 -7.32
C ILE A 45 5.03 -4.60 -8.57
N ASP A 46 5.45 -5.45 -9.50
CA ASP A 46 6.08 -5.00 -10.74
C ASP A 46 5.15 -4.13 -11.58
N SER A 47 3.87 -4.48 -11.66
CA SER A 47 2.86 -3.67 -12.35
C SER A 47 2.73 -2.29 -11.72
N SER A 48 2.71 -2.21 -10.39
CA SER A 48 2.68 -0.93 -9.69
C SER A 48 3.93 -0.10 -9.91
N LEU A 49 5.11 -0.73 -9.86
CA LEU A 49 6.38 -0.03 -10.07
C LEU A 49 6.53 0.50 -11.49
N ASN A 50 5.95 -0.18 -12.48
CA ASN A 50 6.07 0.17 -13.90
C ASN A 50 4.94 1.07 -14.41
N GLU A 51 3.94 1.37 -13.59
CA GLU A 51 2.84 2.24 -13.99
C GLU A 51 3.32 3.66 -14.25
N LYS A 52 2.73 4.33 -15.24
CA LYS A 52 3.06 5.72 -15.56
C LYS A 52 2.76 6.61 -14.35
N GLY A 53 3.73 7.42 -13.96
CA GLY A 53 3.62 8.30 -12.80
C GLY A 53 3.96 7.62 -11.47
N SER A 54 4.35 6.35 -11.48
CA SER A 54 4.73 5.62 -10.28
C SER A 54 6.05 6.10 -9.70
N ILE A 55 6.07 6.28 -8.39
CA ILE A 55 7.26 6.60 -7.63
C ILE A 55 7.26 5.71 -6.39
N ALA A 56 8.38 5.03 -6.14
CA ALA A 56 8.53 4.17 -4.98
C ALA A 56 9.48 4.79 -3.97
N TYR A 57 9.09 4.72 -2.70
CA TYR A 57 9.86 5.23 -1.58
C TYR A 57 10.17 4.13 -0.58
N LYS A 58 11.40 4.12 -0.09
CA LYS A 58 11.77 3.32 1.08
C LYS A 58 11.73 4.18 2.33
N ALA A 59 11.26 3.61 3.41
CA ALA A 59 11.34 4.21 4.74
C ALA A 59 12.60 3.68 5.44
N VAL A 60 13.41 4.59 5.94
CA VAL A 60 14.66 4.26 6.60
C VAL A 60 14.63 4.78 8.03
N VAL A 61 14.97 3.92 8.98
CA VAL A 61 15.13 4.27 10.39
C VAL A 61 16.53 3.86 10.82
N ASP A 62 17.29 4.82 11.30
CA ASP A 62 18.66 4.61 11.80
C ASP A 62 19.52 3.80 10.80
N GLY A 63 19.38 4.12 9.51
CA GLY A 63 20.14 3.49 8.43
C GLY A 63 19.56 2.19 7.86
N ASN A 64 18.46 1.67 8.42
CA ASN A 64 17.86 0.41 7.99
C ASN A 64 16.54 0.64 7.26
N MET A 65 16.31 -0.08 6.15
CA MET A 65 15.02 -0.05 5.46
C MET A 65 13.98 -0.79 6.31
N VAL A 66 12.93 -0.07 6.70
CA VAL A 66 11.89 -0.57 7.61
C VAL A 66 10.51 -0.63 6.99
N GLY A 67 10.36 -0.18 5.76
CA GLY A 67 9.09 -0.17 5.06
C GLY A 67 9.18 0.62 3.78
N GLY A 68 8.04 0.93 3.20
CA GLY A 68 7.99 1.74 2.00
C GLY A 68 6.60 1.90 1.44
N ALA A 69 6.53 2.62 0.33
CA ALA A 69 5.28 2.86 -0.37
C ALA A 69 5.51 3.06 -1.86
N VAL A 70 4.49 2.77 -2.63
CA VAL A 70 4.43 3.09 -4.05
C VAL A 70 3.23 4.01 -4.28
N VAL A 71 3.48 5.18 -4.83
CA VAL A 71 2.45 6.15 -5.18
C VAL A 71 2.42 6.38 -6.68
N VAL A 72 1.25 6.72 -7.22
CA VAL A 72 1.12 7.15 -8.60
C VAL A 72 0.64 8.59 -8.61
N ILE A 73 1.45 9.46 -9.20
CA ILE A 73 1.22 10.90 -9.20
C ILE A 73 0.74 11.33 -10.58
N GLU A 74 -0.45 11.88 -10.62
CA GLU A 74 -1.04 12.44 -11.83
C GLU A 74 -1.03 13.96 -11.76
N LYS A 75 -0.03 14.57 -12.39
CA LYS A 75 0.19 16.02 -12.28
C LYS A 75 -0.95 16.85 -12.91
N ALA A 76 -1.60 16.31 -13.94
CA ALA A 76 -2.65 17.04 -14.65
C ALA A 76 -3.90 17.24 -13.79
N THR A 77 -4.28 16.24 -13.00
CA THR A 77 -5.52 16.25 -12.21
C THR A 77 -5.26 16.47 -10.72
N GLN A 78 -4.05 16.17 -10.24
CA GLN A 78 -3.72 16.10 -8.82
C GLN A 78 -4.62 15.11 -8.05
N HIS A 79 -5.13 14.10 -8.76
CA HIS A 79 -5.81 12.95 -8.19
C HIS A 79 -4.82 11.80 -8.15
N ASN A 80 -4.20 11.63 -7.00
CA ASN A 80 -3.07 10.73 -6.82
C ASN A 80 -3.47 9.44 -6.11
N HIS A 81 -2.70 8.39 -6.33
CA HIS A 81 -3.00 7.07 -5.77
C HIS A 81 -1.89 6.59 -4.86
N LEU A 82 -2.28 6.03 -3.72
CA LEU A 82 -1.39 5.20 -2.90
C LEU A 82 -1.64 3.75 -3.32
N HIS A 83 -0.72 3.18 -4.10
CA HIS A 83 -0.86 1.82 -4.59
C HIS A 83 -0.49 0.78 -3.56
N LEU A 84 0.65 0.96 -2.90
CA LEU A 84 1.17 0.00 -1.93
C LEU A 84 1.81 0.76 -0.77
N LEU A 85 1.60 0.26 0.44
CA LEU A 85 2.26 0.73 1.64
C LEU A 85 2.53 -0.47 2.52
N TYR A 86 3.77 -0.62 2.98
CA TYR A 86 4.11 -1.69 3.89
C TYR A 86 5.05 -1.21 4.99
N VAL A 87 4.99 -1.90 6.11
CA VAL A 87 5.97 -1.83 7.19
C VAL A 87 6.55 -3.22 7.34
N LYS A 88 7.85 -3.32 7.44
CA LYS A 88 8.56 -4.59 7.54
C LYS A 88 7.99 -5.45 8.67
N TYR A 89 7.82 -6.74 8.41
CA TYR A 89 7.25 -7.66 9.39
C TYR A 89 8.07 -7.66 10.69
N GLY A 90 7.38 -7.67 11.81
CA GLY A 90 7.99 -7.63 13.14
C GLY A 90 8.15 -6.25 13.75
N ILE A 91 7.95 -5.17 12.96
CA ILE A 91 8.09 -3.79 13.44
C ILE A 91 6.87 -2.91 13.20
N GLN A 92 5.72 -3.51 12.81
CA GLN A 92 4.51 -2.78 12.42
C GLN A 92 3.88 -1.94 13.56
N THR A 93 4.19 -2.25 14.80
CA THR A 93 3.53 -1.60 15.96
C THR A 93 4.14 -0.26 16.36
N LYS A 94 5.17 0.23 15.64
CA LYS A 94 5.93 1.43 16.03
C LYS A 94 5.45 2.73 15.37
N GLY A 95 4.29 2.72 14.72
CA GLY A 95 3.75 3.90 14.05
C GLY A 95 4.45 4.27 12.74
N ILE A 96 5.28 3.39 12.22
CA ILE A 96 6.08 3.64 11.00
C ILE A 96 5.18 3.87 9.79
N GLY A 97 4.10 3.11 9.65
CA GLY A 97 3.14 3.30 8.55
C GLY A 97 2.57 4.72 8.52
N PHE A 98 2.25 5.26 9.67
CA PHE A 98 1.76 6.63 9.79
C PHE A 98 2.83 7.66 9.43
N LEU A 99 4.08 7.42 9.83
CA LEU A 99 5.20 8.29 9.46
C LEU A 99 5.42 8.30 7.94
N ILE A 100 5.35 7.11 7.30
CA ILE A 100 5.45 7.01 5.84
C ILE A 100 4.35 7.85 5.19
N TRP A 101 3.09 7.65 5.60
CA TRP A 101 1.96 8.36 5.03
C TRP A 101 2.08 9.88 5.21
N ASN A 102 2.42 10.32 6.41
CA ASN A 102 2.61 11.74 6.70
C ASN A 102 3.68 12.39 5.81
N GLN A 103 4.78 11.69 5.57
CA GLN A 103 5.82 12.21 4.70
C GLN A 103 5.37 12.26 3.24
N ILE A 104 4.60 11.28 2.78
CA ILE A 104 4.03 11.29 1.43
C ILE A 104 3.13 12.52 1.25
N GLU A 105 2.23 12.80 2.19
CA GLU A 105 1.37 13.98 2.11
C GLU A 105 2.19 15.28 2.02
N LYS A 106 3.27 15.38 2.78
CA LYS A 106 4.15 16.55 2.78
C LYS A 106 4.92 16.71 1.46
N LEU A 107 5.28 15.59 0.82
CA LEU A 107 5.98 15.62 -0.46
C LEU A 107 5.09 16.08 -1.62
N TYR A 108 3.78 15.90 -1.50
CA TYR A 108 2.82 16.21 -2.55
C TYR A 108 1.71 17.13 -2.04
N PRO A 109 2.06 18.36 -1.62
CA PRO A 109 1.08 19.28 -0.99
C PRO A 109 0.03 19.79 -1.97
N GLU A 110 0.25 19.66 -3.27
CA GLU A 110 -0.68 20.08 -4.32
C GLU A 110 -1.77 19.04 -4.62
N THR A 111 -1.70 17.86 -4.01
CA THR A 111 -2.68 16.80 -4.21
C THR A 111 -4.08 17.28 -3.82
N LYS A 112 -5.04 17.07 -4.71
CA LYS A 112 -6.46 17.38 -4.44
C LYS A 112 -7.17 16.20 -3.79
N VAL A 113 -6.90 15.00 -4.28
CA VAL A 113 -7.50 13.76 -3.79
C VAL A 113 -6.45 12.66 -3.78
N TRP A 114 -6.36 11.94 -2.67
CA TRP A 114 -5.67 10.66 -2.58
C TRP A 114 -6.68 9.53 -2.66
N GLU A 115 -6.35 8.49 -3.40
CA GLU A 115 -7.15 7.27 -3.49
C GLU A 115 -6.30 6.06 -3.14
N THR A 116 -6.88 5.10 -2.44
CA THR A 116 -6.27 3.79 -2.18
C THR A 116 -7.36 2.74 -2.10
N CYS A 117 -6.98 1.47 -2.11
CA CYS A 117 -7.93 0.38 -1.93
C CYS A 117 -7.30 -0.72 -1.09
N THR A 118 -8.15 -1.53 -0.45
CA THR A 118 -7.73 -2.70 0.31
C THR A 118 -8.83 -3.75 0.30
N PRO A 119 -8.48 -5.05 0.38
CA PRO A 119 -9.49 -6.09 0.52
C PRO A 119 -10.38 -5.87 1.75
N TYR A 120 -11.66 -6.20 1.62
CA TYR A 120 -12.65 -5.97 2.68
C TYR A 120 -12.29 -6.66 4.01
N PHE A 121 -11.55 -7.76 3.96
CA PHE A 121 -11.18 -8.52 5.15
C PHE A 121 -9.97 -7.93 5.90
N GLU A 122 -9.24 -6.99 5.30
CA GLU A 122 -8.06 -6.37 5.88
C GLU A 122 -8.42 -5.29 6.91
N LYS A 123 -8.94 -5.73 8.05
CA LYS A 123 -9.44 -4.83 9.10
C LYS A 123 -8.37 -3.87 9.64
N ARG A 124 -7.12 -4.31 9.72
CA ARG A 124 -6.00 -3.47 10.17
C ARG A 124 -5.76 -2.32 9.20
N ASN A 125 -5.80 -2.60 7.90
CA ASN A 125 -5.64 -1.58 6.87
C ASN A 125 -6.81 -0.61 6.85
N ILE A 126 -8.03 -1.12 6.99
CA ILE A 126 -9.23 -0.28 7.06
C ILE A 126 -9.13 0.68 8.25
N HIS A 127 -8.80 0.16 9.43
CA HIS A 127 -8.58 0.98 10.62
C HIS A 127 -7.50 2.03 10.39
N PHE A 128 -6.39 1.63 9.78
CA PHE A 128 -5.28 2.53 9.49
C PHE A 128 -5.70 3.66 8.55
N TYR A 129 -6.30 3.33 7.41
CA TYR A 129 -6.70 4.36 6.45
C TYR A 129 -7.80 5.27 6.96
N VAL A 130 -8.84 4.71 7.57
CA VAL A 130 -9.98 5.50 8.03
C VAL A 130 -9.66 6.28 9.31
N ASN A 131 -9.14 5.60 10.31
CA ASN A 131 -9.01 6.17 11.66
C ASN A 131 -7.69 6.90 11.89
N LYS A 132 -6.62 6.55 11.17
CA LYS A 132 -5.30 7.16 11.35
C LYS A 132 -4.94 8.13 10.24
N CYS A 133 -5.27 7.81 8.99
CA CYS A 133 -4.86 8.62 7.84
C CYS A 133 -5.92 9.59 7.35
N GLY A 134 -7.16 9.45 7.79
CA GLY A 134 -8.24 10.37 7.42
C GLY A 134 -8.90 10.08 6.07
N PHE A 135 -8.78 8.86 5.56
CA PHE A 135 -9.52 8.41 4.38
C PHE A 135 -10.96 8.08 4.72
N HIS A 136 -11.83 8.14 3.72
CA HIS A 136 -13.22 7.69 3.81
C HIS A 136 -13.46 6.57 2.82
N ILE A 137 -14.25 5.57 3.20
CA ILE A 137 -14.71 4.53 2.28
C ILE A 137 -15.75 5.16 1.35
N VAL A 138 -15.48 5.09 0.03
CA VAL A 138 -16.37 5.71 -0.97
C VAL A 138 -17.01 4.70 -1.90
N GLU A 139 -16.48 3.47 -1.95
CA GLU A 139 -16.99 2.43 -2.84
C GLU A 139 -16.63 1.05 -2.29
N TYR A 140 -17.54 0.09 -2.50
CA TYR A 140 -17.29 -1.32 -2.29
C TYR A 140 -17.35 -2.02 -3.65
N GLN A 141 -16.24 -2.57 -4.10
CA GLN A 141 -16.14 -3.32 -5.35
C GLN A 141 -16.35 -4.79 -5.05
N CYS A 142 -17.31 -5.40 -5.72
CA CYS A 142 -17.67 -6.81 -5.58
C CYS A 142 -18.12 -7.34 -6.94
N ASP A 143 -18.69 -8.56 -6.98
CA ASP A 143 -19.14 -9.18 -8.23
C ASP A 143 -20.20 -8.36 -8.99
N TYR A 144 -20.85 -7.43 -8.33
CA TYR A 144 -21.86 -6.56 -8.94
C TYR A 144 -21.28 -5.24 -9.47
N ASN A 145 -20.04 -4.92 -9.14
CA ASN A 145 -19.39 -3.65 -9.46
C ASN A 145 -17.89 -3.83 -9.67
N HIS A 146 -17.50 -4.50 -10.75
CA HIS A 146 -16.10 -4.70 -11.09
C HIS A 146 -15.53 -3.50 -11.82
N ARG A 147 -14.47 -2.90 -11.25
CA ARG A 147 -13.60 -1.96 -11.96
C ARG A 147 -12.30 -2.59 -12.42
N LEU A 148 -11.92 -3.69 -11.78
CA LEU A 148 -10.67 -4.40 -12.05
C LEU A 148 -11.02 -5.76 -12.61
N GLU A 149 -10.26 -6.21 -13.62
CA GLU A 149 -10.34 -7.59 -14.08
C GLU A 149 -9.92 -8.50 -12.91
N PRO A 150 -10.64 -9.60 -12.71
CA PRO A 150 -10.25 -10.55 -11.68
C PRO A 150 -8.84 -11.06 -11.94
N ASP A 151 -7.96 -10.89 -10.99
CA ASP A 151 -6.66 -11.54 -11.02
C ASP A 151 -6.79 -12.80 -10.17
N ASP A 152 -6.87 -13.95 -10.83
CA ASP A 152 -7.11 -15.25 -10.21
C ASP A 152 -6.04 -15.63 -9.17
N ASP A 153 -4.88 -14.98 -9.22
CA ASP A 153 -3.76 -15.26 -8.32
C ASP A 153 -3.79 -14.42 -7.04
N PHE A 154 -4.64 -13.40 -6.98
CA PHE A 154 -4.72 -12.53 -5.82
C PHE A 154 -5.84 -12.97 -4.86
N ILE A 155 -5.45 -13.46 -3.69
CA ILE A 155 -6.41 -13.99 -2.70
C ILE A 155 -7.44 -12.94 -2.26
N GLY A 156 -7.04 -11.69 -2.21
CA GLY A 156 -7.94 -10.58 -1.84
C GLY A 156 -9.05 -10.30 -2.84
N ASP A 157 -8.97 -10.89 -4.05
CA ASP A 157 -9.95 -10.69 -5.12
C ASP A 157 -10.83 -11.93 -5.34
N GLY A 158 -10.89 -12.82 -4.39
CA GLY A 158 -11.65 -14.08 -4.48
C GLY A 158 -13.16 -13.92 -4.46
N GLY A 159 -13.72 -12.91 -5.11
CA GLY A 159 -15.14 -12.60 -5.13
C GLY A 159 -15.64 -11.85 -3.91
N ASP A 160 -14.77 -11.56 -2.97
CA ASP A 160 -15.15 -10.98 -1.69
C ASP A 160 -15.04 -9.45 -1.67
N GLY A 161 -14.41 -8.86 -2.70
CA GLY A 161 -14.46 -7.43 -2.90
C GLY A 161 -13.36 -6.62 -2.24
N MET A 162 -13.30 -5.37 -2.66
CA MET A 162 -12.35 -4.37 -2.22
C MET A 162 -13.10 -3.13 -1.75
N PHE A 163 -12.58 -2.47 -0.71
CA PHE A 163 -12.99 -1.11 -0.38
C PHE A 163 -12.10 -0.10 -1.10
N VAL A 164 -12.72 0.91 -1.67
CA VAL A 164 -12.02 2.08 -2.22
C VAL A 164 -12.15 3.21 -1.22
N PHE A 165 -11.01 3.84 -0.95
CA PHE A 165 -10.92 4.95 -0.01
C PHE A 165 -10.47 6.21 -0.73
N LYS A 166 -11.04 7.35 -0.35
CA LYS A 166 -10.57 8.66 -0.81
C LYS A 166 -10.33 9.59 0.35
N LYS A 167 -9.35 10.46 0.17
CA LYS A 167 -9.07 11.56 1.09
C LYS A 167 -9.05 12.86 0.30
N GLN A 168 -9.99 13.74 0.58
CA GLN A 168 -10.02 15.10 0.04
C GLN A 168 -9.00 15.93 0.82
N MET A 169 -8.12 16.60 0.11
CA MET A 169 -7.10 17.44 0.72
C MET A 169 -7.54 18.90 0.81
#